data_a6ed4f539a8d29a25f304d06bb0cd9e8
#
_entry.id   a6ed4f539a8d29a25f304d06bb0cd9e8
#
_cell.length_a   1.000
_cell.length_b   1.000
_cell.length_c   1.000
_cell.angle_alpha   90.00
_cell.angle_beta   90.00
_cell.angle_gamma   90.00
#
_symmetry.space_group_name_H-M   'P 1'
#
loop_
_entity.id
_entity.type
_entity.pdbx_description
1 polymer ?
#
loop_
_entity_poly.entity_id
_entity_poly.type
_entity_poly.pdbx_seq_one_letter_code
_entity_poly.pdbx_strand_id
1 'polypeptide(L)'
;MVDMEEKRGNSDEIYGNIRQAIISLELYPGQRLRENELADRFGVSRTPVRAALQKLESDGLLYTKPKSGNFVTKINIHNIYITIYIRNSVDKSIFED
;
A
#
# COMPACT_ATOMS: atom_id res chain seq x y z
N MET A 1 25.78 -0.70 10.28
CA MET A 1 25.69 0.48 10.01
C MET A 1 24.40 1.17 10.18
N VAL A 2 24.53 2.42 10.27
CA VAL A 2 23.37 3.26 10.40
C VAL A 2 22.38 2.99 9.28
N ASP A 3 22.91 2.70 8.12
CA ASP A 3 22.05 2.52 6.96
C ASP A 3 21.05 1.40 7.14
N MET A 4 21.48 0.33 7.78
CA MET A 4 20.57 -0.80 7.92
C MET A 4 19.43 -0.48 8.82
N GLU A 5 19.70 0.27 9.87
CA GLU A 5 18.62 0.67 10.75
C GLU A 5 17.69 1.62 10.06
N GLU A 6 18.23 2.51 9.26
CA GLU A 6 17.40 3.43 8.53
C GLU A 6 16.52 2.70 7.55
N LYS A 7 17.05 1.66 6.94
CA LYS A 7 16.24 0.89 6.01
C LYS A 7 15.08 0.22 6.68
N ARG A 8 15.34 -0.34 7.87
CA ARG A 8 14.26 -1.00 8.57
C ARG A 8 13.16 -0.02 8.94
N GLY A 9 13.55 1.24 9.17
CA GLY A 9 12.59 2.22 9.59
C GLY A 9 12.11 3.11 8.48
N ASN A 10 12.52 2.89 7.25
CA ASN A 10 12.16 3.85 6.23
C ASN A 10 10.83 3.49 5.58
N SER A 11 10.26 4.48 4.92
CA SER A 11 8.92 4.35 4.40
C SER A 11 8.83 3.36 3.25
N ASP A 12 9.92 3.13 2.52
CA ASP A 12 9.87 2.21 1.40
C ASP A 12 9.64 0.79 1.87
N GLU A 13 10.29 0.41 2.93
CA GLU A 13 10.10 -0.93 3.46
C GLU A 13 8.71 -1.09 4.02
N ILE A 14 8.25 -0.09 4.76
CA ILE A 14 6.92 -0.12 5.32
C ILE A 14 5.88 -0.14 4.21
N TYR A 15 6.10 0.66 3.19
CA TYR A 15 5.22 0.69 2.03
C TYR A 15 5.11 -0.71 1.42
N GLY A 16 6.23 -1.37 1.20
CA GLY A 16 6.21 -2.69 0.60
C GLY A 16 5.49 -3.71 1.45
N ASN A 17 5.69 -3.64 2.76
CA ASN A 17 5.03 -4.59 3.66
C ASN A 17 3.53 -4.38 3.68
N ILE A 18 3.08 -3.14 3.74
CA ILE A 18 1.65 -2.87 3.77
C ILE A 18 1.02 -3.21 2.42
N ARG A 19 1.71 -2.86 1.34
CA ARG A 19 1.21 -3.17 0.01
C ARG A 19 0.99 -4.67 -0.14
N GLN A 20 1.97 -5.44 0.30
CA GLN A 20 1.87 -6.89 0.21
C GLN A 20 0.72 -7.41 1.05
N ALA A 21 0.52 -6.84 2.22
CA ALA A 21 -0.57 -7.28 3.09
C ALA A 21 -1.92 -6.96 2.45
N ILE A 22 -2.02 -5.86 1.74
CA ILE A 22 -3.27 -5.53 1.06
C ILE A 22 -3.52 -6.49 -0.08
N ILE A 23 -2.50 -6.79 -0.86
CA ILE A 23 -2.65 -7.67 -2.01
C ILE A 23 -2.99 -9.08 -1.56
N SER A 24 -2.40 -9.53 -0.47
CA SER A 24 -2.67 -10.87 0.03
C SER A 24 -3.95 -10.96 0.83
N LEU A 25 -4.65 -9.84 1.02
CA LEU A 25 -5.89 -9.76 1.78
C LEU A 25 -5.69 -9.97 3.26
N GLU A 26 -4.47 -9.86 3.72
CA GLU A 26 -4.23 -9.83 5.16
C GLU A 26 -4.87 -8.57 5.72
N LEU A 27 -4.77 -7.47 4.97
CA LEU A 27 -5.52 -6.25 5.25
C LEU A 27 -6.66 -6.22 4.25
N TYR A 28 -7.88 -6.36 4.72
CA TYR A 28 -9.01 -6.53 3.83
C TYR A 28 -9.58 -5.20 3.36
N PRO A 29 -10.31 -5.20 2.26
CA PRO A 29 -10.88 -3.97 1.71
C PRO A 29 -11.81 -3.30 2.72
N GLY A 30 -11.65 -1.99 2.84
CA GLY A 30 -12.45 -1.23 3.78
C GLY A 30 -11.87 -1.18 5.18
N GLN A 31 -10.81 -1.92 5.42
CA GLN A 31 -10.22 -1.95 6.76
C GLN A 31 -9.55 -0.61 7.05
N ARG A 32 -9.71 -0.15 8.28
CA ARG A 32 -9.08 1.08 8.71
C ARG A 32 -7.65 0.81 9.15
N LEU A 33 -6.74 1.66 8.72
CA LEU A 33 -5.35 1.58 9.11
C LEU A 33 -5.00 2.76 9.97
N ARG A 34 -4.43 2.49 11.14
CA ARG A 34 -4.07 3.54 12.07
C ARG A 34 -2.56 3.67 12.14
N GLU A 35 -2.10 4.93 12.03
CA GLU A 35 -0.67 5.18 12.06
C GLU A 35 -0.02 4.65 13.33
N ASN A 36 -0.68 4.85 14.46
CA ASN A 36 -0.12 4.43 15.73
C ASN A 36 0.08 2.93 15.78
N GLU A 37 -0.93 2.21 15.34
CA GLU A 37 -0.86 0.76 15.40
C GLU A 37 0.20 0.23 14.45
N LEU A 38 0.32 0.83 13.29
CA LEU A 38 1.33 0.40 12.35
C LEU A 38 2.72 0.74 12.84
N ALA A 39 2.88 1.90 13.45
CA ALA A 39 4.18 2.28 14.00
C ALA A 39 4.60 1.29 15.07
N ASP A 40 3.67 0.89 15.93
CA ASP A 40 3.97 -0.10 16.96
C ASP A 40 4.34 -1.44 16.34
N ARG A 41 3.57 -1.82 15.34
CA ARG A 41 3.78 -3.13 14.70
C ARG A 41 5.15 -3.21 14.06
N PHE A 42 5.58 -2.14 13.43
CA PHE A 42 6.88 -2.14 12.74
C PHE A 42 8.01 -1.67 13.63
N GLY A 43 7.71 -1.22 14.83
CA GLY A 43 8.77 -0.77 15.74
C GLY A 43 9.42 0.52 15.27
N VAL A 44 8.66 1.42 14.68
CA VAL A 44 9.20 2.67 14.14
C VAL A 44 8.34 3.83 14.62
N SER A 45 8.79 5.05 14.32
CA SER A 45 7.99 6.22 14.61
C SER A 45 6.88 6.33 13.58
N ARG A 46 5.99 7.31 13.80
CA ARG A 46 4.86 7.49 12.89
C ARG A 46 5.25 8.16 11.58
N THR A 47 6.36 8.87 11.58
CA THR A 47 6.75 9.61 10.38
C THR A 47 6.94 8.73 9.16
N PRO A 48 7.74 7.65 9.23
CA PRO A 48 7.87 6.79 8.05
C PRO A 48 6.58 6.06 7.73
N VAL A 49 5.76 5.76 8.74
CA VAL A 49 4.47 5.13 8.47
C VAL A 49 3.58 6.08 7.68
N ARG A 50 3.54 7.34 8.11
CA ARG A 50 2.71 8.32 7.40
C ARG A 50 3.15 8.48 5.96
N ALA A 51 4.47 8.53 5.72
CA ALA A 51 4.97 8.63 4.36
C ALA A 51 4.57 7.43 3.52
N ALA A 52 4.65 6.25 4.10
CA ALA A 52 4.26 5.03 3.40
C ALA A 52 2.77 5.04 3.06
N LEU A 53 1.94 5.48 4.01
CA LEU A 53 0.51 5.53 3.76
C LEU A 53 0.17 6.53 2.68
N GLN A 54 0.86 7.66 2.64
CA GLN A 54 0.64 8.64 1.59
C GLN A 54 0.98 8.07 0.22
N LYS A 55 2.05 7.30 0.16
CA LYS A 55 2.43 6.69 -1.10
C LYS A 55 1.41 5.66 -1.53
N LEU A 56 0.90 4.88 -0.59
CA LEU A 56 -0.14 3.89 -0.90
C LEU A 56 -1.40 4.58 -1.37
N GLU A 57 -1.71 5.73 -0.79
CA GLU A 57 -2.88 6.47 -1.22
C GLU A 57 -2.68 6.97 -2.65
N SER A 58 -1.49 7.45 -2.96
CA SER A 58 -1.19 7.88 -4.33
C SER A 58 -1.34 6.74 -5.31
N ASP A 59 -1.05 5.53 -4.87
CA ASP A 59 -1.18 4.36 -5.72
C ASP A 59 -2.60 3.86 -5.83
N GLY A 60 -3.51 4.43 -5.07
CA GLY A 60 -4.90 4.00 -5.12
C GLY A 60 -5.23 2.84 -4.21
N LEU A 61 -4.30 2.42 -3.37
CA LEU A 61 -4.52 1.29 -2.47
C LEU A 61 -5.18 1.70 -1.17
N LEU A 62 -5.10 2.97 -0.84
CA LEU A 62 -5.73 3.51 0.35
C LEU A 62 -6.49 4.77 -0.03
N TYR A 63 -7.46 5.11 0.80
CA TYR A 63 -8.08 6.41 0.69
C TYR A 63 -8.22 6.99 2.08
N THR A 64 -8.25 8.31 2.15
CA THR A 64 -8.32 9.02 3.42
C THR A 64 -9.66 9.69 3.54
N LYS A 65 -10.33 9.44 4.67
CA LYS A 65 -11.54 10.16 5.00
C LYS A 65 -11.17 11.21 6.02
N PRO A 66 -11.49 12.47 5.79
CA PRO A 66 -11.18 13.51 6.76
C PRO A 66 -11.74 13.14 8.13
N LYS A 67 -10.92 13.27 9.15
CA LYS A 67 -11.30 13.01 10.53
C LYS A 67 -11.55 11.56 10.84
N SER A 68 -11.54 10.68 9.87
CA SER A 68 -11.80 9.26 10.11
C SER A 68 -10.56 8.41 9.95
N GLY A 69 -9.65 8.79 9.08
CA GLY A 69 -8.41 8.06 8.93
C GLY A 69 -8.23 7.45 7.57
N ASN A 70 -7.33 6.50 7.50
CA ASN A 70 -6.98 5.83 6.26
C ASN A 70 -7.68 4.48 6.19
N PHE A 71 -8.15 4.15 5.00
CA PHE A 71 -8.88 2.91 4.79
C PHE A 71 -8.35 2.21 3.55
N VAL A 72 -8.31 0.89 3.60
CA VAL A 72 -7.92 0.11 2.44
C VAL A 72 -9.01 0.28 1.38
N THR A 73 -8.59 0.59 0.17
CA THR A 73 -9.54 0.78 -0.91
C THR A 73 -10.27 -0.52 -1.17
N LYS A 74 -11.55 -0.42 -1.47
CA LYS A 74 -12.34 -1.60 -1.81
C LYS A 74 -12.07 -1.94 -3.25
N ILE A 75 -10.99 -2.69 -3.45
CA ILE A 75 -10.57 -3.05 -4.77
C ILE A 75 -10.90 -4.50 -5.03
N ASN A 76 -11.48 -4.74 -6.18
CA ASN A 76 -11.68 -6.10 -6.62
C ASN A 76 -10.33 -6.62 -7.09
N ILE A 77 -9.88 -7.71 -6.49
CA ILE A 77 -8.60 -8.28 -6.85
C ILE A 77 -8.54 -8.59 -8.34
N HIS A 78 -9.65 -9.03 -8.86
CA HIS A 78 -9.73 -9.31 -10.29
C HIS A 78 -9.46 -8.06 -11.11
N ASN A 79 -9.99 -6.93 -10.70
CA ASN A 79 -9.76 -5.68 -11.41
C ASN A 79 -8.31 -5.26 -11.34
N ILE A 80 -7.68 -5.45 -10.20
CA ILE A 80 -6.27 -5.12 -10.07
C ILE A 80 -5.46 -5.98 -11.03
N TYR A 81 -5.75 -7.25 -11.07
CA TYR A 81 -5.03 -8.17 -11.91
C TYR A 81 -5.16 -7.78 -13.37
N ILE A 82 -6.36 -7.45 -13.78
CA ILE A 82 -6.61 -7.05 -15.15
C ILE A 82 -5.89 -5.75 -15.48
N THR A 83 -5.92 -4.81 -14.54
CA THR A 83 -5.25 -3.54 -14.77
C THR A 83 -3.76 -3.74 -14.96
N ILE A 84 -3.16 -4.57 -14.15
CA ILE A 84 -1.74 -4.84 -14.28
C ILE A 84 -1.46 -5.54 -15.59
N TYR A 85 -2.30 -6.48 -15.94
CA TYR A 85 -2.12 -7.21 -17.18
C TYR A 85 -2.19 -6.27 -18.37
N ILE A 86 -3.17 -5.40 -18.40
CA ILE A 86 -3.31 -4.45 -19.50
C ILE A 86 -2.11 -3.54 -19.59
N ARG A 87 -1.67 -3.04 -18.43
CA ARG A 87 -0.53 -2.14 -18.43
C ARG A 87 0.72 -2.81 -18.96
N ASN A 88 0.93 -4.06 -18.60
CA ASN A 88 2.12 -4.76 -19.03
C ASN A 88 2.04 -5.24 -20.46
N SER A 89 0.84 -5.38 -20.98
CA SER A 89 0.65 -5.93 -22.30
C SER A 89 0.17 -4.94 -23.31
N VAL A 90 0.18 -3.69 -22.96
CA VAL A 90 -0.38 -2.68 -23.86
C VAL A 90 0.34 -2.68 -25.19
N ASP A 91 1.62 -2.90 -25.17
CA ASP A 91 2.38 -2.91 -26.42
C ASP A 91 2.06 -4.09 -27.27
N LYS A 92 1.68 -5.16 -26.64
CA LYS A 92 1.35 -6.34 -27.38
C LYS A 92 -0.05 -6.29 -27.86
N SER A 93 -0.74 -5.26 -27.43
CA SER A 93 -2.04 -5.02 -27.99
C SER A 93 -2.97 -6.18 -27.74
N ILE A 94 -3.35 -6.31 -26.51
CA ILE A 94 -4.36 -7.28 -26.18
C ILE A 94 -5.54 -7.14 -27.10
N PHE A 95 -5.71 -5.96 -27.59
CA PHE A 95 -6.88 -5.66 -28.38
C PHE A 95 -6.80 -6.23 -29.76
N GLU A 96 -5.68 -6.74 -30.12
CA GLU A 96 -5.58 -7.36 -31.42
C GLU A 96 -6.31 -8.67 -31.49
N ASP A 97 -6.57 -9.23 -30.34
CA ASP A 97 -7.25 -10.54 -30.34
C ASP A 97 -8.75 -10.44 -30.46
#